data_307be22ccc452d3d8ba535eceb3d6e52
#
_entry.id   307be22ccc452d3d8ba535eceb3d6e52
#
_cell.length_a   1.000
_cell.length_b   1.000
_cell.length_c   1.000
_cell.angle_alpha   90.00
_cell.angle_beta   90.00
_cell.angle_gamma   90.00
#
_symmetry.space_group_name_H-M   'P 1'
#
loop_
_entity.id
_entity.type
_entity.pdbx_description
1 polymer ?
#
loop_
_entity_poly.entity_id
_entity_poly.type
_entity_poly.pdbx_seq_one_letter_code
_entity_poly.pdbx_strand_id
1 'polypeptide(L)'
;MKIGLISPYAWDVPGGVQAHIRDLAYYYLDKGHQISVLAPASDESSIVENFVVSAGRPVAIPYNGAVARVLFGPVAASRVRQWVAGGDFDVLHLHEPAIPSLSLLACSIAEGPLVGTFHAAAPRQKVTFAIAPFLEPVIEKLRARIAVSEIARETLRIHLDTDALVIPNGISKEFYEKAEPNPAWKRDLTIGFIGRFSEPRKGLNVLLEAFSRIALALPEVRLLIAGPGEGVEAMESVNPALRSRITFLGRIDDVAKASLLKSISVYVAPNTGGESFGIILTEAMASGVPIVASDIPAFSHLLEEGKYGLLFDNENSSDLADKLIRLLKDKDLAQKYSRSGLDHAARFDWNQVGDEIMNVYLHARGEDEKVTLLSDARPWSRLFTRGEEE
;
A
#
# COMPACT_ATOMS: atom_id res chain seq x y z
N MET A 1 -16.53 -9.93 -17.26
CA MET A 1 -17.09 -10.13 -15.93
C MET A 1 -17.55 -8.80 -15.35
N LYS A 2 -18.50 -8.83 -14.42
CA LYS A 2 -18.89 -7.69 -13.60
C LYS A 2 -18.31 -7.84 -12.20
N ILE A 3 -17.36 -6.99 -11.83
CA ILE A 3 -16.54 -7.12 -10.62
C ILE A 3 -16.89 -5.98 -9.66
N GLY A 4 -17.28 -6.34 -8.45
CA GLY A 4 -17.43 -5.42 -7.34
C GLY A 4 -16.16 -5.34 -6.50
N LEU A 5 -15.61 -4.15 -6.30
CA LEU A 5 -14.46 -3.91 -5.42
C LEU A 5 -14.91 -3.11 -4.21
N ILE A 6 -14.44 -3.47 -3.01
CA ILE A 6 -14.75 -2.70 -1.81
C ILE A 6 -13.48 -2.17 -1.17
N SER A 7 -13.41 -0.83 -1.05
CA SER A 7 -12.37 -0.14 -0.29
C SER A 7 -12.75 -0.03 1.18
N PRO A 8 -11.90 -0.47 2.11
CA PRO A 8 -12.13 -0.27 3.54
C PRO A 8 -11.93 1.19 3.96
N TYR A 9 -11.11 1.94 3.20
CA TYR A 9 -10.67 3.30 3.54
C TYR A 9 -11.28 4.35 2.61
N ALA A 10 -11.34 5.59 3.11
CA ALA A 10 -11.85 6.73 2.37
C ALA A 10 -11.13 6.95 1.04
N TRP A 11 -11.89 7.04 -0.04
CA TRP A 11 -11.41 7.11 -1.41
C TRP A 11 -10.67 8.42 -1.73
N ASP A 12 -11.12 9.50 -1.13
CA ASP A 12 -10.59 10.85 -1.25
C ASP A 12 -9.30 11.09 -0.44
N VAL A 13 -8.82 10.07 0.27
CA VAL A 13 -7.58 10.15 1.06
C VAL A 13 -6.52 9.24 0.44
N PRO A 14 -5.38 9.80 0.01
CA PRO A 14 -4.31 9.01 -0.57
C PRO A 14 -3.74 7.96 0.38
N GLY A 15 -3.63 6.72 -0.12
CA GLY A 15 -3.07 5.58 0.60
C GLY A 15 -2.77 4.43 -0.33
N GLY A 16 -1.86 3.54 0.07
CA GLY A 16 -1.42 2.40 -0.76
C GLY A 16 -2.56 1.45 -1.14
N VAL A 17 -3.50 1.19 -0.22
CA VAL A 17 -4.65 0.31 -0.49
C VAL A 17 -5.60 0.94 -1.52
N GLN A 18 -5.93 2.23 -1.35
CA GLN A 18 -6.79 2.95 -2.30
C GLN A 18 -6.15 3.05 -3.69
N ALA A 19 -4.84 3.32 -3.75
CA ALA A 19 -4.09 3.33 -5.02
C ALA A 19 -4.15 1.96 -5.69
N HIS A 20 -3.87 0.88 -4.95
CA HIS A 20 -3.96 -0.48 -5.47
C HIS A 20 -5.37 -0.81 -6.02
N ILE A 21 -6.45 -0.46 -5.31
CA ILE A 21 -7.82 -0.72 -5.76
C ILE A 21 -8.14 0.10 -7.01
N ARG A 22 -7.70 1.37 -7.06
CA ARG A 22 -7.89 2.26 -8.21
C ARG A 22 -7.20 1.73 -9.46
N ASP A 23 -5.95 1.36 -9.32
CA ASP A 23 -5.14 0.86 -10.44
C ASP A 23 -5.68 -0.50 -10.95
N LEU A 24 -6.09 -1.39 -10.03
CA LEU A 24 -6.74 -2.65 -10.37
C LEU A 24 -8.06 -2.43 -11.12
N ALA A 25 -8.85 -1.43 -10.69
CA ALA A 25 -10.10 -1.07 -11.36
C ALA A 25 -9.84 -0.58 -12.80
N TYR A 26 -8.88 0.32 -12.99
CA TYR A 26 -8.49 0.81 -14.31
C TYR A 26 -7.96 -0.33 -15.20
N TYR A 27 -7.10 -1.18 -14.65
CA TYR A 27 -6.56 -2.34 -15.37
C TYR A 27 -7.68 -3.23 -15.92
N TYR A 28 -8.68 -3.55 -15.11
CA TYR A 28 -9.79 -4.39 -15.56
C TYR A 28 -10.78 -3.69 -16.49
N LEU A 29 -11.00 -2.39 -16.32
CA LEU A 29 -11.77 -1.59 -17.29
C LEU A 29 -11.11 -1.62 -18.67
N ASP A 30 -9.79 -1.51 -18.73
CA ASP A 30 -8.99 -1.57 -19.95
C ASP A 30 -9.07 -2.96 -20.63
N LYS A 31 -9.22 -4.02 -19.83
CA LYS A 31 -9.45 -5.40 -20.30
C LYS A 31 -10.92 -5.67 -20.67
N GLY A 32 -11.80 -4.67 -20.62
CA GLY A 32 -13.21 -4.79 -21.02
C GLY A 32 -14.14 -5.38 -19.96
N HIS A 33 -13.73 -5.43 -18.71
CA HIS A 33 -14.59 -5.83 -17.60
C HIS A 33 -15.44 -4.65 -17.11
N GLN A 34 -16.59 -4.94 -16.49
CA GLN A 34 -17.41 -3.95 -15.81
C GLN A 34 -17.00 -3.87 -14.35
N ILE A 35 -16.67 -2.68 -13.89
CA ILE A 35 -16.19 -2.44 -12.51
C ILE A 35 -17.14 -1.51 -11.78
N SER A 36 -17.40 -1.84 -10.53
CA SER A 36 -18.00 -0.92 -9.57
C SER A 36 -17.22 -0.98 -8.26
N VAL A 37 -16.85 0.17 -7.71
CA VAL A 37 -16.10 0.28 -6.45
C VAL A 37 -17.03 0.91 -5.40
N LEU A 38 -17.18 0.27 -4.25
CA LEU A 38 -17.85 0.85 -3.09
C LEU A 38 -16.80 1.35 -2.10
N ALA A 39 -16.84 2.62 -1.75
CA ALA A 39 -15.87 3.23 -0.83
C ALA A 39 -16.50 4.29 0.07
N PRO A 40 -15.97 4.55 1.28
CA PRO A 40 -16.29 5.76 2.03
C PRO A 40 -15.68 6.98 1.33
N ALA A 41 -16.29 8.16 1.48
CA ALA A 41 -15.70 9.42 1.04
C ALA A 41 -16.05 10.55 2.02
N SER A 42 -15.06 11.38 2.35
CA SER A 42 -15.27 12.57 3.19
C SER A 42 -15.95 13.69 2.38
N ASP A 43 -15.58 13.77 1.11
CA ASP A 43 -16.17 14.68 0.13
C ASP A 43 -16.50 13.91 -1.15
N GLU A 44 -17.78 13.69 -1.40
CA GLU A 44 -18.26 12.98 -2.59
C GLU A 44 -17.97 13.74 -3.90
N SER A 45 -17.84 15.07 -3.83
CA SER A 45 -17.52 15.89 -5.00
C SER A 45 -16.09 15.72 -5.49
N SER A 46 -15.21 15.15 -4.66
CA SER A 46 -13.83 14.84 -5.00
C SER A 46 -13.66 13.53 -5.79
N ILE A 47 -14.72 12.70 -5.86
CA ILE A 47 -14.72 11.46 -6.63
C ILE A 47 -14.89 11.80 -8.11
N VAL A 48 -13.87 11.56 -8.89
CA VAL A 48 -13.87 11.83 -10.33
C VAL A 48 -14.16 10.57 -11.18
N GLU A 49 -13.99 9.39 -10.60
CA GLU A 49 -14.19 8.11 -11.26
C GLU A 49 -15.68 7.73 -11.27
N ASN A 50 -16.24 7.52 -12.45
CA ASN A 50 -17.65 7.17 -12.64
C ASN A 50 -18.03 5.75 -12.18
N PHE A 51 -17.05 4.89 -11.93
CA PHE A 51 -17.23 3.54 -11.41
C PHE A 51 -17.23 3.48 -9.87
N VAL A 52 -16.99 4.60 -9.18
CA VAL A 52 -16.97 4.67 -7.72
C VAL A 52 -18.29 5.12 -7.14
N VAL A 53 -18.79 4.34 -6.20
CA VAL A 53 -20.03 4.62 -5.44
C VAL A 53 -19.66 4.99 -4.00
N SER A 54 -20.06 6.16 -3.54
CA SER A 54 -19.86 6.56 -2.16
C SER A 54 -20.80 5.80 -1.22
N ALA A 55 -20.23 5.20 -0.19
CA ALA A 55 -20.99 4.63 0.93
C ALA A 55 -21.25 5.65 2.05
N GLY A 56 -20.75 6.89 1.93
CA GLY A 56 -20.92 7.98 2.87
C GLY A 56 -19.64 8.34 3.65
N ARG A 57 -19.81 9.25 4.61
CA ARG A 57 -18.68 9.87 5.31
C ARG A 57 -17.99 8.90 6.30
N PRO A 58 -16.66 8.78 6.24
CA PRO A 58 -15.88 7.95 7.14
C PRO A 58 -15.70 8.59 8.52
N VAL A 59 -15.32 7.74 9.49
CA VAL A 59 -14.81 8.15 10.80
C VAL A 59 -13.31 7.91 10.84
N ALA A 60 -12.58 8.87 11.41
CA ALA A 60 -11.15 8.76 11.59
C ALA A 60 -10.83 7.95 12.87
N ILE A 61 -10.06 6.88 12.74
CA ILE A 61 -9.60 6.05 13.86
C ILE A 61 -8.09 5.89 13.83
N PRO A 62 -7.38 5.92 14.99
CA PRO A 62 -5.97 5.57 15.04
C PRO A 62 -5.76 4.10 14.68
N TYR A 63 -4.84 3.82 13.76
CA TYR A 63 -4.53 2.45 13.33
C TYR A 63 -3.06 2.33 12.90
N ASN A 64 -2.29 1.44 13.52
CA ASN A 64 -0.88 1.16 13.17
C ASN A 64 0.02 2.41 13.03
N GLY A 65 -0.10 3.38 13.94
CA GLY A 65 0.70 4.62 13.93
C GLY A 65 0.28 5.63 12.85
N ALA A 66 -0.86 5.40 12.18
CA ALA A 66 -1.49 6.30 11.23
C ALA A 66 -2.95 6.54 11.60
N VAL A 67 -3.66 7.35 10.81
CA VAL A 67 -5.11 7.57 10.94
C VAL A 67 -5.81 6.87 9.79
N ALA A 68 -6.56 5.82 10.09
CA ALA A 68 -7.45 5.17 9.14
C ALA A 68 -8.81 5.91 9.12
N ARG A 69 -9.35 6.15 7.92
CA ARG A 69 -10.69 6.69 7.74
C ARG A 69 -11.59 5.61 7.18
N VAL A 70 -12.39 5.00 8.07
CA VAL A 70 -13.25 3.85 7.78
C VAL A 70 -14.72 4.19 7.99
N LEU A 71 -15.60 3.39 7.40
CA LEU A 71 -17.04 3.50 7.63
C LEU A 71 -17.59 2.14 8.06
N PHE A 72 -18.31 2.13 9.17
CA PHE A 72 -18.91 0.94 9.75
C PHE A 72 -20.20 1.32 10.51
N GLY A 73 -21.18 0.41 10.56
CA GLY A 73 -22.41 0.63 11.30
C GLY A 73 -23.69 0.32 10.48
N PRO A 74 -24.87 0.47 11.07
CA PRO A 74 -26.14 0.05 10.45
C PRO A 74 -26.46 0.74 9.12
N VAL A 75 -26.18 2.04 9.01
CA VAL A 75 -26.38 2.81 7.78
C VAL A 75 -25.43 2.33 6.69
N ALA A 76 -24.17 2.09 7.03
CA ALA A 76 -23.18 1.53 6.12
C ALA A 76 -23.60 0.13 5.65
N ALA A 77 -24.06 -0.72 6.55
CA ALA A 77 -24.56 -2.06 6.23
C ALA A 77 -25.75 -2.02 5.26
N SER A 78 -26.68 -1.08 5.43
CA SER A 78 -27.81 -0.89 4.49
C SER A 78 -27.32 -0.49 3.09
N ARG A 79 -26.35 0.43 2.99
CA ARG A 79 -25.77 0.86 1.71
C ARG A 79 -25.00 -0.27 1.02
N VAL A 80 -24.19 -1.05 1.78
CA VAL A 80 -23.53 -2.25 1.25
C VAL A 80 -24.57 -3.23 0.70
N ARG A 81 -25.65 -3.50 1.46
CA ARG A 81 -26.74 -4.39 1.04
C ARG A 81 -27.38 -3.93 -0.28
N GLN A 82 -27.73 -2.65 -0.38
CA GLN A 82 -28.33 -2.07 -1.59
C GLN A 82 -27.39 -2.18 -2.80
N TRP A 83 -26.10 -1.88 -2.60
CA TRP A 83 -25.11 -1.93 -3.66
C TRP A 83 -24.84 -3.37 -4.14
N VAL A 84 -24.75 -4.34 -3.23
CA VAL A 84 -24.61 -5.76 -3.58
C VAL A 84 -25.85 -6.29 -4.30
N ALA A 85 -27.06 -5.97 -3.78
CA ALA A 85 -28.32 -6.41 -4.40
C ALA A 85 -28.54 -5.87 -5.83
N GLY A 86 -28.14 -4.62 -6.08
CA GLY A 86 -28.26 -4.00 -7.39
C GLY A 86 -27.08 -4.27 -8.31
N GLY A 87 -26.01 -4.86 -7.79
CA GLY A 87 -24.75 -4.97 -8.48
C GLY A 87 -24.69 -6.09 -9.52
N ASP A 88 -25.42 -7.21 -9.34
CA ASP A 88 -25.33 -8.41 -10.19
C ASP A 88 -23.88 -8.85 -10.47
N PHE A 89 -23.06 -8.90 -9.42
CA PHE A 89 -21.61 -9.13 -9.53
C PHE A 89 -21.29 -10.61 -9.79
N ASP A 90 -20.36 -10.85 -10.70
CA ASP A 90 -19.74 -12.15 -10.92
C ASP A 90 -18.77 -12.51 -9.80
N VAL A 91 -18.09 -11.50 -9.23
CA VAL A 91 -17.15 -11.60 -8.10
C VAL A 91 -17.24 -10.34 -7.26
N LEU A 92 -17.14 -10.50 -5.96
CA LEU A 92 -16.96 -9.41 -5.00
C LEU A 92 -15.58 -9.52 -4.35
N HIS A 93 -14.74 -8.53 -4.59
CA HIS A 93 -13.40 -8.46 -4.03
C HIS A 93 -13.32 -7.45 -2.88
N LEU A 94 -13.00 -7.94 -1.71
CA LEU A 94 -13.01 -7.23 -0.44
C LEU A 94 -11.55 -6.95 -0.02
N HIS A 95 -11.18 -5.68 0.14
CA HIS A 95 -9.87 -5.34 0.67
C HIS A 95 -9.94 -5.13 2.18
N GLU A 96 -9.00 -5.73 2.92
CA GLU A 96 -8.96 -5.72 4.40
C GLU A 96 -10.28 -6.16 5.06
N PRO A 97 -10.81 -7.34 4.75
CA PRO A 97 -12.11 -7.76 5.28
C PRO A 97 -12.12 -8.09 6.79
N ALA A 98 -10.95 -8.12 7.44
CA ALA A 98 -10.83 -8.41 8.87
C ALA A 98 -10.89 -7.15 9.77
N ILE A 99 -11.00 -5.95 9.20
CA ILE A 99 -11.14 -4.73 10.00
C ILE A 99 -12.58 -4.20 9.96
N PRO A 100 -13.08 -3.53 11.02
CA PRO A 100 -14.39 -2.89 11.04
C PRO A 100 -14.52 -1.84 9.93
N SER A 101 -15.09 -2.22 8.79
CA SER A 101 -15.16 -1.42 7.56
C SER A 101 -16.31 -1.91 6.67
N LEU A 102 -16.47 -1.28 5.49
CA LEU A 102 -17.40 -1.75 4.45
C LEU A 102 -17.09 -3.18 4.00
N SER A 103 -15.81 -3.55 3.96
CA SER A 103 -15.37 -4.89 3.54
C SER A 103 -15.84 -5.97 4.51
N LEU A 104 -15.72 -5.75 5.83
CA LEU A 104 -16.24 -6.68 6.84
C LEU A 104 -17.77 -6.77 6.77
N LEU A 105 -18.47 -5.64 6.59
CA LEU A 105 -19.93 -5.64 6.43
C LEU A 105 -20.35 -6.46 5.20
N ALA A 106 -19.70 -6.26 4.06
CA ALA A 106 -19.99 -7.01 2.84
C ALA A 106 -19.70 -8.51 3.03
N CYS A 107 -18.56 -8.86 3.62
CA CYS A 107 -18.22 -10.26 3.92
C CYS A 107 -19.26 -10.92 4.81
N SER A 108 -19.85 -10.18 5.77
CA SER A 108 -20.86 -10.71 6.68
C SER A 108 -22.22 -10.97 6.02
N ILE A 109 -22.61 -10.14 5.02
CA ILE A 109 -23.96 -10.19 4.44
C ILE A 109 -24.05 -10.78 3.03
N ALA A 110 -22.94 -10.91 2.31
CA ALA A 110 -22.88 -11.49 0.97
C ALA A 110 -22.47 -12.97 1.00
N GLU A 111 -22.85 -13.70 -0.03
CA GLU A 111 -22.46 -15.08 -0.32
C GLU A 111 -22.09 -15.25 -1.78
N GLY A 112 -21.40 -16.36 -2.10
CA GLY A 112 -21.00 -16.70 -3.45
C GLY A 112 -19.52 -16.43 -3.72
N PRO A 113 -19.13 -15.93 -4.90
CA PRO A 113 -17.75 -15.68 -5.28
C PRO A 113 -17.15 -14.47 -4.54
N LEU A 114 -16.75 -14.66 -3.28
CA LEU A 114 -16.09 -13.65 -2.45
C LEU A 114 -14.58 -13.89 -2.42
N VAL A 115 -13.81 -12.86 -2.72
CA VAL A 115 -12.34 -12.85 -2.64
C VAL A 115 -11.92 -11.78 -1.65
N GLY A 116 -10.94 -12.07 -0.79
CA GLY A 116 -10.41 -11.11 0.17
C GLY A 116 -8.92 -10.85 -0.05
N THR A 117 -8.52 -9.57 -0.13
CA THR A 117 -7.10 -9.18 -0.12
C THR A 117 -6.72 -8.50 1.19
N PHE A 118 -5.62 -8.95 1.78
CA PHE A 118 -5.07 -8.48 3.03
C PHE A 118 -3.76 -7.74 2.79
N HIS A 119 -3.71 -6.46 3.17
CA HIS A 119 -2.60 -5.55 2.93
C HIS A 119 -1.77 -5.25 4.18
N ALA A 120 -2.33 -5.48 5.37
CA ALA A 120 -1.70 -5.07 6.61
C ALA A 120 -0.67 -6.07 7.11
N ALA A 121 0.49 -5.56 7.56
CA ALA A 121 1.35 -6.24 8.52
C ALA A 121 0.99 -5.72 9.92
N ALA A 122 0.28 -6.50 10.70
CA ALA A 122 -0.06 -6.13 12.06
C ALA A 122 0.86 -6.87 13.02
N PRO A 123 1.64 -6.17 13.88
CA PRO A 123 2.29 -6.83 15.00
C PRO A 123 1.23 -7.46 15.92
N ARG A 124 1.59 -8.50 16.67
CA ARG A 124 0.70 -9.18 17.61
C ARG A 124 -0.05 -8.19 18.49
N GLN A 125 -1.28 -7.85 18.13
CA GLN A 125 -2.14 -6.97 18.90
C GLN A 125 -3.12 -7.81 19.73
N LYS A 126 -3.16 -7.60 21.05
CA LYS A 126 -4.08 -8.29 21.96
C LYS A 126 -5.54 -8.12 21.55
N VAL A 127 -5.90 -6.98 20.95
CA VAL A 127 -7.26 -6.69 20.48
C VAL A 127 -7.66 -7.60 19.32
N THR A 128 -6.74 -7.88 18.40
CA THR A 128 -7.02 -8.76 17.25
C THR A 128 -7.31 -10.18 17.70
N PHE A 129 -6.56 -10.70 18.67
CA PHE A 129 -6.83 -12.01 19.25
C PHE A 129 -8.19 -12.08 19.95
N ALA A 130 -8.62 -11.02 20.63
CA ALA A 130 -9.88 -10.99 21.34
C ALA A 130 -11.12 -11.04 20.41
N ILE A 131 -11.00 -10.50 19.19
CA ILE A 131 -12.09 -10.45 18.20
C ILE A 131 -11.98 -11.55 17.14
N ALA A 132 -10.87 -12.29 17.07
CA ALA A 132 -10.64 -13.35 16.08
C ALA A 132 -11.78 -14.39 16.03
N PRO A 133 -12.30 -14.94 17.14
CA PRO A 133 -13.39 -15.91 17.10
C PRO A 133 -14.68 -15.40 16.44
N PHE A 134 -14.89 -14.07 16.42
CA PHE A 134 -16.03 -13.45 15.74
C PHE A 134 -15.75 -13.18 14.27
N LEU A 135 -14.47 -13.02 13.88
CA LEU A 135 -14.07 -12.78 12.50
C LEU A 135 -13.93 -14.08 11.69
N GLU A 136 -13.44 -15.16 12.30
CA GLU A 136 -13.20 -16.43 11.64
C GLU A 136 -14.40 -16.91 10.80
N PRO A 137 -15.64 -17.01 11.32
CA PRO A 137 -16.78 -17.49 10.53
C PRO A 137 -17.14 -16.57 9.35
N VAL A 138 -16.77 -15.28 9.43
CA VAL A 138 -16.99 -14.31 8.37
C VAL A 138 -15.92 -14.46 7.29
N ILE A 139 -14.66 -14.62 7.70
CA ILE A 139 -13.52 -14.79 6.80
C ILE A 139 -13.53 -16.15 6.10
N GLU A 140 -14.05 -17.19 6.72
CA GLU A 140 -14.23 -18.53 6.11
C GLU A 140 -15.17 -18.49 4.89
N LYS A 141 -16.07 -17.52 4.77
CA LYS A 141 -16.93 -17.32 3.60
C LYS A 141 -16.15 -16.91 2.34
N LEU A 142 -14.94 -16.39 2.51
CA LEU A 142 -14.08 -16.05 1.37
C LEU A 142 -13.64 -17.33 0.66
N ARG A 143 -14.00 -17.47 -0.60
CA ARG A 143 -13.57 -18.60 -1.43
C ARG A 143 -12.10 -18.57 -1.78
N ALA A 144 -11.54 -17.36 -1.83
CA ALA A 144 -10.10 -17.18 -1.97
C ALA A 144 -9.62 -16.01 -1.12
N ARG A 145 -8.38 -16.14 -0.64
CA ARG A 145 -7.69 -15.14 0.16
C ARG A 145 -6.36 -14.81 -0.50
N ILE A 146 -6.06 -13.54 -0.63
CA ILE A 146 -4.84 -12.99 -1.19
C ILE A 146 -4.13 -12.21 -0.08
N ALA A 147 -2.84 -12.39 0.07
CA ALA A 147 -1.97 -11.55 0.89
C ALA A 147 -0.97 -10.84 -0.02
N VAL A 148 -0.75 -9.54 0.17
CA VAL A 148 0.14 -8.77 -0.72
C VAL A 148 1.63 -9.06 -0.48
N SER A 149 1.96 -9.84 0.55
CA SER A 149 3.33 -10.25 0.89
C SER A 149 3.32 -11.44 1.83
N GLU A 150 4.46 -12.12 1.99
CA GLU A 150 4.63 -13.16 3.00
C GLU A 150 4.39 -12.63 4.43
N ILE A 151 4.69 -11.36 4.69
CA ILE A 151 4.47 -10.71 5.99
C ILE A 151 2.98 -10.51 6.26
N ALA A 152 2.22 -10.09 5.25
CA ALA A 152 0.76 -10.01 5.35
C ALA A 152 0.14 -11.41 5.50
N ARG A 153 0.65 -12.42 4.79
CA ARG A 153 0.24 -13.82 4.91
C ARG A 153 0.51 -14.37 6.31
N GLU A 154 1.69 -14.13 6.86
CA GLU A 154 2.04 -14.57 8.21
C GLU A 154 1.17 -13.87 9.27
N THR A 155 0.81 -12.61 9.05
CA THR A 155 -0.15 -11.90 9.90
C THR A 155 -1.50 -12.62 9.95
N LEU A 156 -2.00 -13.10 8.79
CA LEU A 156 -3.24 -13.88 8.73
C LEU A 156 -3.14 -15.20 9.49
N ARG A 157 -2.04 -15.92 9.30
CA ARG A 157 -1.80 -17.22 9.98
C ARG A 157 -1.77 -17.06 11.50
N ILE A 158 -1.12 -16.00 11.98
CA ILE A 158 -1.01 -15.73 13.42
C ILE A 158 -2.34 -15.29 14.04
N HIS A 159 -3.12 -14.46 13.34
CA HIS A 159 -4.29 -13.80 13.94
C HIS A 159 -5.62 -14.47 13.63
N LEU A 160 -5.74 -15.19 12.52
CA LEU A 160 -7.00 -15.77 12.03
C LEU A 160 -6.88 -17.26 11.68
N ASP A 161 -5.76 -17.89 12.02
CA ASP A 161 -5.46 -19.31 11.73
C ASP A 161 -5.87 -19.73 10.30
N THR A 162 -5.62 -18.84 9.32
CA THR A 162 -5.98 -19.04 7.92
C THR A 162 -4.82 -18.71 7.00
N ASP A 163 -4.84 -19.30 5.80
CA ASP A 163 -3.79 -19.09 4.80
C ASP A 163 -4.30 -18.32 3.58
N ALA A 164 -3.38 -17.74 2.80
CA ALA A 164 -3.67 -16.96 1.62
C ALA A 164 -2.64 -17.19 0.52
N LEU A 165 -3.04 -16.97 -0.73
CA LEU A 165 -2.12 -16.87 -1.86
C LEU A 165 -1.34 -15.56 -1.77
N VAL A 166 -0.05 -15.59 -2.01
CA VAL A 166 0.75 -14.36 -2.05
C VAL A 166 0.73 -13.82 -3.48
N ILE A 167 0.03 -12.70 -3.67
CA ILE A 167 0.01 -11.93 -4.92
C ILE A 167 0.37 -10.50 -4.56
N PRO A 168 1.49 -9.96 -5.07
CA PRO A 168 2.00 -8.65 -4.66
C PRO A 168 1.10 -7.49 -5.10
N ASN A 169 1.35 -6.29 -4.56
CA ASN A 169 0.72 -5.09 -5.10
C ASN A 169 1.23 -4.83 -6.51
N GLY A 170 0.31 -4.49 -7.41
CA GLY A 170 0.63 -4.08 -8.78
C GLY A 170 1.09 -2.63 -8.87
N ILE A 171 1.89 -2.35 -9.89
CA ILE A 171 2.27 -1.01 -10.33
C ILE A 171 2.12 -0.90 -11.85
N SER A 172 1.91 0.31 -12.35
CA SER A 172 2.07 0.60 -13.78
C SER A 172 3.55 0.82 -14.08
N LYS A 173 4.27 -0.28 -14.41
CA LYS A 173 5.71 -0.20 -14.70
C LYS A 173 6.02 0.79 -15.81
N GLU A 174 5.24 0.77 -16.88
CA GLU A 174 5.42 1.64 -18.05
C GLU A 174 5.30 3.13 -17.67
N PHE A 175 4.39 3.48 -16.77
CA PHE A 175 4.21 4.86 -16.30
C PHE A 175 5.49 5.40 -15.64
N TYR A 176 6.12 4.62 -14.76
CA TYR A 176 7.36 5.00 -14.09
C TYR A 176 8.57 4.95 -15.02
N GLU A 177 8.63 3.95 -15.91
CA GLU A 177 9.73 3.77 -16.85
C GLU A 177 9.81 4.90 -17.89
N LYS A 178 8.66 5.36 -18.40
CA LYS A 178 8.54 6.44 -19.39
C LYS A 178 8.49 7.84 -18.81
N ALA A 179 8.44 7.99 -17.50
CA ALA A 179 8.40 9.30 -16.86
C ALA A 179 9.66 10.10 -17.19
N GLU A 180 9.49 11.39 -17.44
CA GLU A 180 10.58 12.31 -17.72
C GLU A 180 11.10 12.95 -16.44
N PRO A 181 12.44 13.13 -16.29
CA PRO A 181 13.01 13.82 -15.16
C PRO A 181 12.64 15.31 -15.15
N ASN A 182 12.38 15.86 -13.98
CA ASN A 182 12.18 17.29 -13.83
C ASN A 182 13.55 18.02 -13.86
N PRO A 183 13.80 18.95 -14.83
CA PRO A 183 15.07 19.64 -14.93
C PRO A 183 15.47 20.43 -13.68
N ALA A 184 14.51 20.91 -12.89
CA ALA A 184 14.78 21.63 -11.65
C ALA A 184 15.31 20.72 -10.53
N TRP A 185 14.98 19.43 -10.57
CA TRP A 185 15.37 18.45 -9.58
C TRP A 185 16.59 17.61 -10.02
N LYS A 186 16.79 17.45 -11.33
CA LYS A 186 17.85 16.62 -11.90
C LYS A 186 19.21 17.26 -11.69
N ARG A 187 19.98 16.70 -10.77
CA ARG A 187 21.40 17.04 -10.52
C ARG A 187 22.14 15.81 -10.06
N ASP A 188 23.45 15.81 -10.28
CA ASP A 188 24.30 14.75 -9.74
C ASP A 188 24.26 14.73 -8.21
N LEU A 189 24.45 13.56 -7.63
CA LEU A 189 24.45 13.32 -6.18
C LEU A 189 23.19 13.79 -5.46
N THR A 190 22.00 13.52 -6.05
CA THR A 190 20.72 13.84 -5.43
C THR A 190 20.13 12.60 -4.76
N ILE A 191 19.89 12.67 -3.46
CA ILE A 191 19.17 11.68 -2.67
C ILE A 191 17.68 12.06 -2.65
N GLY A 192 16.79 11.11 -2.87
CA GLY A 192 15.34 11.32 -2.78
C GLY A 192 14.70 10.50 -1.67
N PHE A 193 13.80 11.13 -0.92
CA PHE A 193 12.91 10.50 0.05
C PHE A 193 11.47 10.85 -0.30
N ILE A 194 10.58 9.87 -0.28
CA ILE A 194 9.14 10.04 -0.52
C ILE A 194 8.35 9.33 0.58
N GLY A 195 7.57 10.08 1.34
CA GLY A 195 6.77 9.51 2.41
C GLY A 195 6.10 10.54 3.31
N ARG A 196 5.15 10.08 4.15
CA ARG A 196 4.54 10.93 5.19
C ARG A 196 5.55 11.11 6.31
N PHE A 197 6.41 12.10 6.20
CA PHE A 197 7.52 12.29 7.13
C PHE A 197 7.09 12.80 8.53
N SER A 198 5.82 13.16 8.71
CA SER A 198 5.21 13.33 10.04
C SER A 198 4.98 12.00 10.79
N GLU A 199 5.08 10.86 10.11
CA GLU A 199 5.02 9.54 10.74
C GLU A 199 6.45 9.09 11.12
N PRO A 200 6.80 8.97 12.42
CA PRO A 200 8.16 8.61 12.86
C PRO A 200 8.69 7.32 12.23
N ARG A 201 7.80 6.33 12.00
CA ARG A 201 8.15 5.06 11.39
C ARG A 201 8.66 5.17 9.94
N LYS A 202 8.49 6.33 9.28
CA LYS A 202 9.07 6.58 7.94
C LYS A 202 10.56 6.90 8.00
N GLY A 203 11.13 7.13 9.20
CA GLY A 203 12.55 7.19 9.42
C GLY A 203 13.26 8.43 8.88
N LEU A 204 12.53 9.54 8.64
CA LEU A 204 13.17 10.78 8.17
C LEU A 204 14.29 11.24 9.11
N ASN A 205 14.11 11.07 10.43
CA ASN A 205 15.13 11.46 11.41
C ASN A 205 16.45 10.68 11.22
N VAL A 206 16.37 9.37 10.91
CA VAL A 206 17.54 8.54 10.61
C VAL A 206 18.27 9.06 9.38
N LEU A 207 17.53 9.46 8.36
CA LEU A 207 18.10 10.04 7.13
C LEU A 207 18.76 11.41 7.39
N LEU A 208 18.10 12.29 8.14
CA LEU A 208 18.64 13.63 8.45
C LEU A 208 19.93 13.55 9.30
N GLU A 209 19.99 12.61 10.23
CA GLU A 209 21.21 12.33 11.00
C GLU A 209 22.33 11.80 10.07
N ALA A 210 22.02 10.81 9.22
CA ALA A 210 22.96 10.29 8.23
C ALA A 210 23.46 11.37 7.26
N PHE A 211 22.58 12.32 6.87
CA PHE A 211 22.88 13.36 5.88
C PHE A 211 24.07 14.24 6.27
N SER A 212 24.27 14.51 7.55
CA SER A 212 25.41 15.28 8.04
C SER A 212 26.75 14.63 7.67
N ARG A 213 26.84 13.30 7.83
CA ARG A 213 28.02 12.52 7.45
C ARG A 213 28.21 12.42 5.94
N ILE A 214 27.10 12.23 5.21
CA ILE A 214 27.12 12.18 3.75
C ILE A 214 27.60 13.49 3.16
N ALA A 215 27.12 14.63 3.69
CA ALA A 215 27.48 15.96 3.22
C ALA A 215 28.96 16.32 3.46
N LEU A 216 29.61 15.73 4.46
CA LEU A 216 31.07 15.85 4.67
C LEU A 216 31.85 15.05 3.61
N ALA A 217 31.38 13.85 3.27
CA ALA A 217 32.06 12.98 2.30
C ALA A 217 31.79 13.38 0.83
N LEU A 218 30.67 14.07 0.58
CA LEU A 218 30.15 14.51 -0.72
C LEU A 218 29.63 15.94 -0.62
N PRO A 219 30.51 16.97 -0.78
CA PRO A 219 30.11 18.37 -0.58
C PRO A 219 28.99 18.87 -1.50
N GLU A 220 28.79 18.26 -2.65
CA GLU A 220 27.75 18.63 -3.63
C GLU A 220 26.43 17.87 -3.45
N VAL A 221 26.32 16.95 -2.47
CA VAL A 221 25.13 16.15 -2.26
C VAL A 221 23.91 17.01 -1.89
N ARG A 222 22.76 16.62 -2.41
CA ARG A 222 21.46 17.23 -2.12
C ARG A 222 20.48 16.19 -1.65
N LEU A 223 19.47 16.64 -0.89
CA LEU A 223 18.37 15.80 -0.41
C LEU A 223 17.03 16.46 -0.83
N LEU A 224 16.22 15.73 -1.56
CA LEU A 224 14.85 16.07 -1.91
C LEU A 224 13.89 15.24 -1.08
N ILE A 225 12.98 15.89 -0.37
CA ILE A 225 12.00 15.26 0.52
C ILE A 225 10.62 15.60 0.01
N ALA A 226 9.86 14.57 -0.41
CA ALA A 226 8.47 14.71 -0.87
C ALA A 226 7.50 14.00 0.08
N GLY A 227 6.37 14.63 0.31
CA GLY A 227 5.28 14.09 1.13
C GLY A 227 4.66 15.13 2.05
N PRO A 228 3.55 14.78 2.71
CA PRO A 228 2.93 15.65 3.70
C PRO A 228 3.71 15.64 5.02
N GLY A 229 3.84 16.81 5.63
CA GLY A 229 4.50 17.07 6.91
C GLY A 229 4.99 18.50 7.00
N GLU A 230 5.39 18.93 8.19
CA GLU A 230 5.96 20.27 8.43
C GLU A 230 7.48 20.18 8.39
N GLY A 231 8.08 20.64 7.27
CA GLY A 231 9.52 20.61 7.07
C GLY A 231 10.31 21.47 8.07
N VAL A 232 9.67 22.46 8.70
CA VAL A 232 10.32 23.36 9.66
C VAL A 232 10.82 22.59 10.89
N GLU A 233 9.97 21.77 11.51
CA GLU A 233 10.34 20.95 12.67
C GLU A 233 11.46 19.95 12.34
N ALA A 234 11.37 19.30 11.18
CA ALA A 234 12.40 18.36 10.73
C ALA A 234 13.76 19.05 10.53
N MET A 235 13.76 20.33 10.12
CA MET A 235 14.98 21.11 9.90
C MET A 235 15.65 21.60 11.19
N GLU A 236 14.97 21.58 12.32
CA GLU A 236 15.57 22.03 13.60
C GLU A 236 16.76 21.15 14.01
N SER A 237 16.68 19.84 13.76
CA SER A 237 17.75 18.89 14.05
C SER A 237 18.93 18.95 13.06
N VAL A 238 18.78 19.66 11.92
CA VAL A 238 19.80 19.72 10.88
C VAL A 238 20.76 20.89 11.12
N ASN A 239 22.07 20.60 10.98
CA ASN A 239 23.10 21.64 11.02
C ASN A 239 22.75 22.80 10.05
N PRO A 240 22.69 24.05 10.53
CA PRO A 240 22.32 25.22 9.72
C PRO A 240 23.09 25.34 8.40
N ALA A 241 24.38 24.97 8.38
CA ALA A 241 25.23 25.01 7.17
C ALA A 241 24.77 24.02 6.07
N LEU A 242 23.98 23.00 6.42
CA LEU A 242 23.50 21.97 5.48
C LEU A 242 22.06 22.23 4.99
N ARG A 243 21.33 23.12 5.65
CA ARG A 243 19.90 23.35 5.37
C ARG A 243 19.63 23.76 3.93
N SER A 244 20.53 24.53 3.30
CA SER A 244 20.41 24.93 1.88
C SER A 244 20.53 23.76 0.89
N ARG A 245 20.98 22.58 1.33
CA ARG A 245 21.11 21.36 0.50
C ARG A 245 19.91 20.44 0.62
N ILE A 246 18.96 20.75 1.50
CA ILE A 246 17.74 19.97 1.74
C ILE A 246 16.55 20.75 1.21
N THR A 247 15.72 20.12 0.38
CA THR A 247 14.54 20.76 -0.20
C THR A 247 13.31 19.93 0.12
N PHE A 248 12.33 20.53 0.78
CA PHE A 248 11.01 19.93 0.99
C PHE A 248 10.11 20.33 -0.17
N LEU A 249 9.60 19.33 -0.90
CA LEU A 249 8.72 19.50 -2.05
C LEU A 249 7.23 19.55 -1.67
N GLY A 250 6.91 19.24 -0.39
CA GLY A 250 5.54 19.09 0.05
C GLY A 250 4.85 17.89 -0.58
N ARG A 251 3.52 17.93 -0.61
CA ARG A 251 2.72 16.88 -1.27
C ARG A 251 2.88 17.01 -2.79
N ILE A 252 3.20 15.91 -3.44
CA ILE A 252 3.30 15.78 -4.90
C ILE A 252 2.29 14.72 -5.40
N ASP A 253 1.82 14.87 -6.62
CA ASP A 253 0.99 13.89 -7.31
C ASP A 253 1.82 12.73 -7.91
N ASP A 254 1.17 11.74 -8.51
CA ASP A 254 1.85 10.57 -9.04
C ASP A 254 2.75 10.90 -10.24
N VAL A 255 2.40 11.89 -11.07
CA VAL A 255 3.23 12.35 -12.19
C VAL A 255 4.51 13.00 -11.68
N ALA A 256 4.38 13.90 -10.70
CA ALA A 256 5.53 14.53 -10.06
C ALA A 256 6.38 13.51 -9.27
N LYS A 257 5.75 12.48 -8.66
CA LYS A 257 6.44 11.38 -7.98
C LYS A 257 7.31 10.58 -8.96
N ALA A 258 6.76 10.18 -10.09
CA ALA A 258 7.50 9.46 -11.12
C ALA A 258 8.65 10.31 -11.70
N SER A 259 8.38 11.60 -11.94
CA SER A 259 9.39 12.57 -12.39
C SER A 259 10.50 12.80 -11.36
N LEU A 260 10.16 12.82 -10.05
CA LEU A 260 11.13 12.90 -8.97
C LEU A 260 12.04 11.67 -8.95
N LEU A 261 11.46 10.47 -9.01
CA LEU A 261 12.22 9.21 -9.06
C LEU A 261 13.18 9.15 -10.24
N LYS A 262 12.81 9.71 -11.40
CA LYS A 262 13.70 9.85 -12.58
C LYS A 262 14.77 10.93 -12.41
N SER A 263 14.61 11.85 -11.48
CA SER A 263 15.50 13.00 -11.29
C SER A 263 16.60 12.77 -10.26
N ILE A 264 16.46 11.76 -9.40
CA ILE A 264 17.38 11.51 -8.29
C ILE A 264 18.41 10.44 -8.64
N SER A 265 19.56 10.48 -7.96
CA SER A 265 20.64 9.52 -8.13
C SER A 265 20.45 8.26 -7.30
N VAL A 266 19.73 8.35 -6.17
CA VAL A 266 19.40 7.25 -5.28
C VAL A 266 18.10 7.54 -4.55
N TYR A 267 17.23 6.54 -4.46
CA TYR A 267 16.06 6.56 -3.59
C TYR A 267 16.40 5.95 -2.23
N VAL A 268 15.97 6.60 -1.15
CA VAL A 268 16.19 6.08 0.22
C VAL A 268 14.87 5.81 0.91
N ALA A 269 14.75 4.63 1.52
CA ALA A 269 13.61 4.19 2.31
C ALA A 269 14.07 3.80 3.74
N PRO A 270 14.23 4.78 4.65
CA PRO A 270 14.77 4.54 5.98
C PRO A 270 13.68 4.15 7.00
N ASN A 271 12.61 3.49 6.56
CA ASN A 271 11.49 3.12 7.39
C ASN A 271 11.93 2.22 8.55
N THR A 272 11.43 2.49 9.76
CA THR A 272 11.82 1.74 10.97
C THR A 272 10.89 0.55 11.27
N GLY A 273 9.78 0.42 10.52
CA GLY A 273 8.82 -0.69 10.65
C GLY A 273 7.44 -0.34 10.13
N GLY A 274 6.48 -1.26 10.36
CA GLY A 274 5.07 -1.05 10.01
C GLY A 274 4.77 -1.05 8.51
N GLU A 275 5.67 -1.61 7.70
CA GLU A 275 5.45 -1.84 6.27
C GLU A 275 5.10 -3.30 6.03
N SER A 276 4.13 -3.53 5.14
CA SER A 276 3.74 -4.89 4.73
C SER A 276 4.36 -5.31 3.40
N PHE A 277 4.60 -4.36 2.50
CA PHE A 277 5.10 -4.65 1.15
C PHE A 277 6.20 -3.67 0.72
N GLY A 278 5.88 -2.37 0.63
CA GLY A 278 6.82 -1.35 0.16
C GLY A 278 6.58 -0.93 -1.30
N ILE A 279 5.35 -0.56 -1.66
CA ILE A 279 4.98 -0.13 -3.03
C ILE A 279 5.96 0.91 -3.59
N ILE A 280 6.40 1.86 -2.77
CA ILE A 280 7.34 2.89 -3.22
C ILE A 280 8.69 2.33 -3.70
N LEU A 281 9.13 1.17 -3.18
CA LEU A 281 10.34 0.52 -3.67
C LEU A 281 10.11 -0.09 -5.07
N THR A 282 8.92 -0.64 -5.33
CA THR A 282 8.59 -1.15 -6.68
C THR A 282 8.48 -0.01 -7.69
N GLU A 283 7.91 1.14 -7.29
CA GLU A 283 7.86 2.35 -8.09
C GLU A 283 9.28 2.90 -8.40
N ALA A 284 10.16 2.90 -7.39
CA ALA A 284 11.56 3.30 -7.55
C ALA A 284 12.31 2.35 -8.49
N MET A 285 12.15 1.02 -8.33
CA MET A 285 12.70 0.03 -9.25
C MET A 285 12.20 0.24 -10.69
N ALA A 286 10.90 0.46 -10.88
CA ALA A 286 10.30 0.72 -12.20
C ALA A 286 10.80 2.02 -12.84
N SER A 287 11.20 3.00 -12.03
CA SER A 287 11.85 4.23 -12.50
C SER A 287 13.33 4.03 -12.86
N GLY A 288 13.92 2.88 -12.50
CA GLY A 288 15.34 2.59 -12.72
C GLY A 288 16.27 3.34 -11.76
N VAL A 289 15.77 3.89 -10.65
CA VAL A 289 16.63 4.53 -9.64
C VAL A 289 17.15 3.46 -8.65
N PRO A 290 18.46 3.45 -8.34
CA PRO A 290 19.00 2.53 -7.34
C PRO A 290 18.49 2.87 -5.95
N ILE A 291 18.34 1.86 -5.10
CA ILE A 291 17.66 1.92 -3.81
C ILE A 291 18.64 1.65 -2.66
N VAL A 292 18.50 2.43 -1.58
CA VAL A 292 19.01 2.10 -0.25
C VAL A 292 17.83 2.05 0.71
N ALA A 293 17.61 0.91 1.36
CA ALA A 293 16.48 0.71 2.26
C ALA A 293 16.93 0.10 3.59
N SER A 294 16.17 0.31 4.66
CA SER A 294 16.39 -0.41 5.92
C SER A 294 16.12 -1.90 5.75
N ASP A 295 16.74 -2.73 6.56
CA ASP A 295 16.60 -4.19 6.55
C ASP A 295 15.35 -4.71 7.27
N ILE A 296 14.29 -3.88 7.36
CA ILE A 296 13.01 -4.35 7.88
C ILE A 296 12.48 -5.51 7.02
N PRO A 297 11.75 -6.48 7.60
CA PRO A 297 11.35 -7.69 6.90
C PRO A 297 10.68 -7.47 5.54
N ALA A 298 9.80 -6.45 5.41
CA ALA A 298 9.13 -6.15 4.16
C ALA A 298 10.10 -5.74 3.04
N PHE A 299 11.09 -4.94 3.38
CA PHE A 299 12.05 -4.43 2.41
C PHE A 299 13.11 -5.47 2.07
N SER A 300 13.60 -6.24 3.06
CA SER A 300 14.51 -7.37 2.83
C SER A 300 13.90 -8.40 1.89
N HIS A 301 12.63 -8.77 2.12
CA HIS A 301 11.90 -9.68 1.24
C HIS A 301 11.74 -9.13 -0.17
N LEU A 302 11.28 -7.87 -0.30
CA LEU A 302 11.04 -7.25 -1.60
C LEU A 302 12.33 -7.07 -2.41
N LEU A 303 13.43 -6.75 -1.74
CA LEU A 303 14.76 -6.58 -2.36
C LEU A 303 15.58 -7.87 -2.42
N GLU A 304 14.96 -9.03 -2.11
CA GLU A 304 15.61 -10.36 -2.07
C GLU A 304 16.97 -10.29 -1.34
N GLU A 305 16.94 -9.90 -0.06
CA GLU A 305 18.12 -9.82 0.82
C GLU A 305 19.26 -8.95 0.24
N GLY A 306 18.90 -7.84 -0.43
CA GLY A 306 19.85 -6.87 -0.98
C GLY A 306 20.28 -7.13 -2.42
N LYS A 307 19.66 -8.09 -3.11
CA LYS A 307 19.95 -8.37 -4.53
C LYS A 307 19.54 -7.23 -5.47
N TYR A 308 18.48 -6.50 -5.13
CA TYR A 308 17.89 -5.44 -5.95
C TYR A 308 18.04 -4.03 -5.37
N GLY A 309 18.76 -3.88 -4.26
CA GLY A 309 19.06 -2.61 -3.61
C GLY A 309 19.97 -2.84 -2.39
N LEU A 310 20.65 -1.82 -1.90
CA LEU A 310 21.44 -1.94 -0.68
C LEU A 310 20.53 -1.90 0.55
N LEU A 311 20.75 -2.84 1.46
CA LEU A 311 20.12 -2.82 2.78
C LEU A 311 21.10 -2.23 3.81
N PHE A 312 20.58 -1.44 4.74
CA PHE A 312 21.29 -0.94 5.90
C PHE A 312 20.60 -1.40 7.19
N ASP A 313 21.36 -1.54 8.26
CA ASP A 313 20.85 -1.95 9.56
C ASP A 313 19.78 -0.96 10.05
N ASN A 314 18.60 -1.45 10.38
CA ASN A 314 17.47 -0.61 10.76
C ASN A 314 17.83 0.38 11.88
N GLU A 315 17.37 1.63 11.73
CA GLU A 315 17.64 2.75 12.63
C GLU A 315 19.13 3.16 12.76
N ASN A 316 20.04 2.56 12.02
CA ASN A 316 21.47 2.87 12.05
C ASN A 316 21.84 3.95 11.01
N SER A 317 21.83 5.21 11.44
CA SER A 317 22.17 6.38 10.59
C SER A 317 23.60 6.30 10.02
N SER A 318 24.54 5.69 10.76
CA SER A 318 25.93 5.54 10.32
C SER A 318 26.05 4.56 9.17
N ASP A 319 25.41 3.37 9.26
CA ASP A 319 25.40 2.39 8.18
C ASP A 319 24.63 2.92 6.96
N LEU A 320 23.50 3.60 7.18
CA LEU A 320 22.78 4.31 6.11
C LEU A 320 23.70 5.28 5.35
N ALA A 321 24.49 6.09 6.08
CA ALA A 321 25.41 7.02 5.44
C ALA A 321 26.46 6.30 4.61
N ASP A 322 27.05 5.20 5.11
CA ASP A 322 28.06 4.42 4.41
C ASP A 322 27.49 3.79 3.12
N LYS A 323 26.28 3.22 3.17
CA LYS A 323 25.61 2.65 1.99
C LYS A 323 25.31 3.73 0.93
N LEU A 324 24.81 4.90 1.34
CA LEU A 324 24.53 6.00 0.41
C LEU A 324 25.80 6.57 -0.20
N ILE A 325 26.86 6.80 0.59
CA ILE A 325 28.16 7.28 0.08
C ILE A 325 28.74 6.28 -0.91
N ARG A 326 28.69 4.99 -0.60
CA ARG A 326 29.18 3.93 -1.49
C ARG A 326 28.43 3.97 -2.82
N LEU A 327 27.10 3.99 -2.79
CA LEU A 327 26.28 3.94 -4.00
C LEU A 327 26.43 5.20 -4.86
N LEU A 328 26.56 6.38 -4.23
CA LEU A 328 26.76 7.64 -4.94
C LEU A 328 28.15 7.79 -5.57
N LYS A 329 29.18 7.12 -5.00
CA LYS A 329 30.56 7.13 -5.55
C LYS A 329 30.80 6.06 -6.60
N ASP A 330 30.14 4.92 -6.49
CA ASP A 330 30.35 3.76 -7.35
C ASP A 330 29.26 3.70 -8.44
N LYS A 331 29.57 4.31 -9.60
CA LYS A 331 28.65 4.37 -10.75
C LYS A 331 28.32 2.98 -11.31
N ASP A 332 29.25 2.04 -11.28
CA ASP A 332 29.03 0.70 -11.79
C ASP A 332 28.06 -0.07 -10.87
N LEU A 333 28.22 0.08 -9.55
CA LEU A 333 27.31 -0.49 -8.57
C LEU A 333 25.89 0.14 -8.71
N ALA A 334 25.81 1.45 -8.85
CA ALA A 334 24.54 2.16 -9.06
C ALA A 334 23.84 1.66 -10.33
N GLN A 335 24.58 1.53 -11.45
CA GLN A 335 24.04 1.02 -12.71
C GLN A 335 23.59 -0.45 -12.60
N LYS A 336 24.34 -1.28 -11.86
CA LYS A 336 23.97 -2.68 -11.59
C LYS A 336 22.60 -2.73 -10.89
N TYR A 337 22.42 -1.97 -9.79
CA TYR A 337 21.16 -1.96 -9.06
C TYR A 337 20.02 -1.33 -9.86
N SER A 338 20.28 -0.30 -10.64
CA SER A 338 19.31 0.30 -11.56
C SER A 338 18.76 -0.75 -12.54
N ARG A 339 19.62 -1.49 -13.23
CA ARG A 339 19.23 -2.52 -14.21
C ARG A 339 18.51 -3.68 -13.54
N SER A 340 19.10 -4.26 -12.49
CA SER A 340 18.49 -5.39 -11.79
C SER A 340 17.14 -5.04 -11.15
N GLY A 341 16.98 -3.80 -10.66
CA GLY A 341 15.73 -3.29 -10.14
C GLY A 341 14.65 -3.17 -11.22
N LEU A 342 14.98 -2.60 -12.40
CA LEU A 342 14.08 -2.52 -13.56
C LEU A 342 13.59 -3.89 -14.02
N ASP A 343 14.49 -4.88 -14.08
CA ASP A 343 14.14 -6.25 -14.46
C ASP A 343 13.22 -6.88 -13.41
N HIS A 344 13.51 -6.67 -12.14
CA HIS A 344 12.69 -7.20 -11.03
C HIS A 344 11.31 -6.53 -10.97
N ALA A 345 11.21 -5.23 -11.28
CA ALA A 345 9.95 -4.49 -11.29
C ALA A 345 8.91 -5.07 -12.25
N ALA A 346 9.31 -5.81 -13.28
CA ALA A 346 8.39 -6.48 -14.21
C ALA A 346 7.45 -7.48 -13.51
N ARG A 347 7.87 -8.08 -12.38
CA ARG A 347 7.06 -9.02 -11.60
C ARG A 347 5.87 -8.33 -10.89
N PHE A 348 5.93 -7.02 -10.74
CA PHE A 348 4.93 -6.20 -10.08
C PHE A 348 4.07 -5.40 -11.07
N ASP A 349 4.28 -5.59 -12.37
CA ASP A 349 3.46 -4.94 -13.39
C ASP A 349 2.02 -5.45 -13.35
N TRP A 350 1.04 -4.55 -13.56
CA TRP A 350 -0.38 -4.91 -13.55
C TRP A 350 -0.74 -5.99 -14.57
N ASN A 351 -0.02 -6.10 -15.69
CA ASN A 351 -0.26 -7.19 -16.66
C ASN A 351 0.01 -8.57 -16.03
N GLN A 352 0.98 -8.68 -15.12
CA GLN A 352 1.22 -9.94 -14.41
C GLN A 352 0.32 -10.06 -13.18
N VAL A 353 0.35 -9.07 -12.29
CA VAL A 353 -0.40 -9.10 -11.03
C VAL A 353 -1.91 -9.18 -11.27
N GLY A 354 -2.43 -8.39 -12.22
CA GLY A 354 -3.85 -8.40 -12.57
C GLY A 354 -4.30 -9.74 -13.16
N ASP A 355 -3.48 -10.37 -13.99
CA ASP A 355 -3.78 -11.70 -14.53
C ASP A 355 -3.77 -12.78 -13.44
N GLU A 356 -2.85 -12.71 -12.48
CA GLU A 356 -2.85 -13.61 -11.31
C GLU A 356 -4.12 -13.43 -10.45
N ILE A 357 -4.53 -12.19 -10.17
CA ILE A 357 -5.79 -11.92 -9.46
C ILE A 357 -7.01 -12.38 -10.28
N MET A 358 -7.00 -12.22 -11.60
CA MET A 358 -8.07 -12.72 -12.48
C MET A 358 -8.19 -14.24 -12.39
N ASN A 359 -7.08 -14.97 -12.36
CA ASN A 359 -7.10 -16.41 -12.15
C ASN A 359 -7.77 -16.80 -10.83
N VAL A 360 -7.52 -16.03 -9.76
CA VAL A 360 -8.20 -16.22 -8.46
C VAL A 360 -9.71 -15.97 -8.61
N TYR A 361 -10.14 -14.94 -9.35
CA TYR A 361 -11.56 -14.69 -9.58
C TYR A 361 -12.24 -15.83 -10.34
N LEU A 362 -11.60 -16.36 -11.38
CA LEU A 362 -12.13 -17.46 -12.16
C LEU A 362 -12.32 -18.73 -11.32
N HIS A 363 -11.36 -19.02 -10.44
CA HIS A 363 -11.46 -20.15 -9.50
C HIS A 363 -12.55 -19.94 -8.43
N ALA A 364 -12.64 -18.72 -7.90
CA ALA A 364 -13.63 -18.40 -6.86
C ALA A 364 -15.07 -18.40 -7.39
N ARG A 365 -15.27 -18.01 -8.67
CA ARG A 365 -16.60 -17.90 -9.29
C ARG A 365 -17.26 -19.25 -9.52
N GLY A 366 -16.51 -20.30 -9.85
CA GLY A 366 -17.11 -21.54 -10.32
C GLY A 366 -17.86 -21.36 -11.66
N GLU A 367 -18.81 -22.26 -11.94
CA GLU A 367 -19.64 -22.21 -13.16
C GLU A 367 -20.83 -21.26 -12.94
N ASP A 368 -20.82 -20.09 -13.56
CA ASP A 368 -21.91 -19.08 -13.67
C ASP A 368 -22.57 -18.63 -12.34
N GLU A 369 -21.90 -18.79 -11.23
CA GLU A 369 -22.40 -18.33 -9.94
C GLU A 369 -22.23 -16.81 -9.77
N LYS A 370 -23.22 -16.18 -9.17
CA LYS A 370 -23.24 -14.75 -8.86
C LYS A 370 -23.15 -14.50 -7.36
N VAL A 371 -22.69 -13.32 -7.01
CA VAL A 371 -22.77 -12.83 -5.63
C VAL A 371 -24.22 -12.58 -5.25
N THR A 372 -24.63 -13.12 -4.11
CA THR A 372 -25.98 -12.98 -3.58
C THR A 372 -25.92 -12.43 -2.13
N LEU A 373 -27.09 -12.02 -1.62
CA LEU A 373 -27.25 -11.66 -0.22
C LEU A 373 -27.76 -12.86 0.59
N LEU A 374 -27.26 -13.00 1.80
CA LEU A 374 -27.84 -13.93 2.77
C LEU A 374 -29.32 -13.60 3.00
N SER A 375 -30.20 -14.60 2.86
CA SER A 375 -31.67 -14.45 2.94
C SER A 375 -32.16 -13.97 4.32
N ASP A 376 -31.44 -14.32 5.42
CA ASP A 376 -31.84 -14.07 6.81
C ASP A 376 -30.89 -13.18 7.62
N ALA A 377 -29.91 -12.53 6.99
CA ALA A 377 -28.95 -11.72 7.71
C ALA A 377 -29.57 -10.41 8.22
N ARG A 378 -30.05 -10.40 9.45
CA ARG A 378 -29.99 -9.19 10.27
C ARG A 378 -28.50 -8.87 10.44
N PRO A 379 -28.01 -7.69 10.02
CA PRO A 379 -26.57 -7.41 9.91
C PRO A 379 -25.75 -7.61 11.19
N TRP A 380 -26.39 -7.82 12.31
CA TRP A 380 -25.79 -7.83 13.64
C TRP A 380 -26.09 -9.07 14.50
N SER A 381 -27.05 -9.94 14.13
CA SER A 381 -27.46 -11.02 15.02
C SER A 381 -26.40 -12.11 15.19
N ARG A 382 -25.53 -12.33 14.21
CA ARG A 382 -24.45 -13.35 14.30
C ARG A 382 -23.18 -12.85 14.99
N LEU A 383 -22.93 -11.54 15.04
CA LEU A 383 -21.80 -10.96 15.78
C LEU A 383 -22.06 -10.92 17.30
N PHE A 384 -23.33 -11.07 17.75
CA PHE A 384 -23.70 -10.92 19.14
C PHE A 384 -24.51 -12.08 19.74
N THR A 385 -24.82 -13.16 19.00
CA THR A 385 -25.67 -14.27 19.48
C THR A 385 -24.90 -15.53 19.94
N ARG A 386 -23.61 -15.45 20.25
CA ARG A 386 -22.93 -16.53 21.02
C ARG A 386 -22.90 -16.15 22.51
N GLY A 387 -24.02 -16.24 23.18
CA GLY A 387 -24.10 -15.96 24.63
C GLY A 387 -25.32 -16.50 25.35
N GLU A 388 -26.23 -17.24 24.68
CA GLU A 388 -27.42 -17.79 25.31
C GLU A 388 -27.72 -19.22 24.84
N GLU A 389 -26.77 -20.11 24.89
CA GLU A 389 -27.01 -21.55 24.90
C GLU A 389 -25.90 -22.25 25.69
N GLU A 390 -26.00 -22.19 27.03
CA GLU A 390 -25.57 -23.22 27.99
C GLU A 390 -26.55 -23.19 29.18
#